data_86d8b4ab2c1a68b145db80e4cb129fb5
#
_entry.id   86d8b4ab2c1a68b145db80e4cb129fb5
#
_cell.length_a   1.000
_cell.length_b   1.000
_cell.length_c   1.000
_cell.angle_alpha   90.00
_cell.angle_beta   90.00
_cell.angle_gamma   90.00
#
_symmetry.space_group_name_H-M   'P 1'
#
loop_
_entity.id
_entity.type
_entity.pdbx_description
1 polymer ?
#
loop_
_entity_poly.entity_id
_entity_poly.type
_entity_poly.pdbx_seq_one_letter_code
_entity_poly.pdbx_strand_id
1 'polypeptide(L)'
;MSSESKTKTFLEFQFAMLLISGNILFAKLIDESVWMITFGRTVFASVGLYLFLKWRDKPVFFTTKTDNIASLGAGVLLAVHWITFFASARLASPAVAVLTLFTHPVITVFLEPIHFASRPKKTDLFLALLVLLGVGILIPELKPGNDLFLGILSGLFSAFTFSYRNLVAKKFLSHHGSAQVMFLQSLTAAILLAPVCYWDPIPTNYRSLGLMILLGTFFTAFAHTLYMKSMFQLKLKTAGILSSIQPVYSILLAWILLGDIPGYREIIGGVLILFAGTLETIRYKKEVP
;
A
#
# COMPACT_ATOMS: atom_id res chain seq x y z
N MET A 1 13.83 -3.39 25.28
CA MET A 1 14.27 -4.31 24.21
C MET A 1 15.78 -4.39 24.21
N SER A 2 16.35 -5.61 24.19
CA SER A 2 17.80 -5.82 24.02
C SER A 2 18.25 -5.30 22.62
N SER A 3 19.56 -5.06 22.45
CA SER A 3 20.15 -4.64 21.16
C SER A 3 19.82 -5.66 20.05
N GLU A 4 19.92 -6.95 20.37
CA GLU A 4 19.59 -8.06 19.45
C GLU A 4 18.12 -8.04 19.00
N SER A 5 17.18 -7.76 19.91
CA SER A 5 15.76 -7.62 19.59
C SER A 5 15.47 -6.43 18.66
N LYS A 6 16.21 -5.31 18.82
CA LYS A 6 16.07 -4.14 17.93
C LYS A 6 16.57 -4.42 16.51
N THR A 7 17.71 -5.10 16.40
CA THR A 7 18.29 -5.51 15.11
C THR A 7 17.35 -6.47 14.37
N LYS A 8 16.81 -7.47 15.08
CA LYS A 8 15.83 -8.40 14.49
C LYS A 8 14.60 -7.67 13.95
N THR A 9 14.00 -6.80 14.75
CA THR A 9 12.81 -6.02 14.34
C THR A 9 13.12 -5.14 13.12
N PHE A 10 14.29 -4.53 13.07
CA PHE A 10 14.74 -3.73 11.93
C PHE A 10 14.86 -4.60 10.65
N LEU A 11 15.49 -5.76 10.74
CA LEU A 11 15.64 -6.68 9.60
C LEU A 11 14.28 -7.23 9.14
N GLU A 12 13.40 -7.60 10.08
CA GLU A 12 12.02 -8.02 9.76
C GLU A 12 11.28 -6.91 9.00
N PHE A 13 11.42 -5.66 9.43
CA PHE A 13 10.80 -4.51 8.76
C PHE A 13 11.34 -4.30 7.35
N GLN A 14 12.68 -4.31 7.17
CA GLN A 14 13.30 -4.14 5.86
C GLN A 14 12.92 -5.27 4.90
N PHE A 15 12.89 -6.50 5.38
CA PHE A 15 12.45 -7.64 4.59
C PHE A 15 10.98 -7.51 4.17
N ALA A 16 10.11 -7.07 5.08
CA ALA A 16 8.72 -6.79 4.75
C ALA A 16 8.60 -5.69 3.70
N MET A 17 9.40 -4.61 3.81
CA MET A 17 9.42 -3.52 2.81
C MET A 17 9.85 -4.00 1.44
N LEU A 18 10.90 -4.83 1.37
CA LEU A 18 11.37 -5.41 0.11
C LEU A 18 10.28 -6.27 -0.55
N LEU A 19 9.61 -7.11 0.22
CA LEU A 19 8.51 -7.94 -0.28
C LEU A 19 7.33 -7.07 -0.76
N ILE A 20 6.89 -6.10 0.04
CA ILE A 20 5.80 -5.19 -0.34
C ILE A 20 6.17 -4.41 -1.61
N SER A 21 7.43 -4.03 -1.75
CA SER A 21 7.94 -3.35 -2.95
C SER A 21 7.83 -4.20 -4.21
N GLY A 22 7.94 -5.53 -4.08
CA GLY A 22 7.75 -6.47 -5.19
C GLY A 22 6.31 -6.61 -5.67
N ASN A 23 5.32 -6.14 -4.91
CA ASN A 23 3.91 -6.24 -5.32
C ASN A 23 3.63 -5.61 -6.69
N ILE A 24 4.31 -4.51 -7.02
CA ILE A 24 4.08 -3.78 -8.28
C ILE A 24 4.44 -4.59 -9.52
N LEU A 25 5.37 -5.53 -9.41
CA LEU A 25 5.80 -6.38 -10.51
C LEU A 25 4.64 -7.23 -11.05
N PHE A 26 3.76 -7.68 -10.17
CA PHE A 26 2.63 -8.56 -10.53
C PHE A 26 1.61 -7.87 -11.42
N ALA A 27 1.54 -6.52 -11.42
CA ALA A 27 0.72 -5.77 -12.36
C ALA A 27 1.15 -5.99 -13.83
N LYS A 28 2.41 -6.31 -14.07
CA LYS A 28 2.99 -6.58 -15.41
C LYS A 28 3.23 -8.07 -15.67
N LEU A 29 3.50 -8.87 -14.62
CA LEU A 29 3.81 -10.31 -14.76
C LEU A 29 2.58 -11.18 -14.95
N ILE A 30 1.41 -10.76 -14.45
CA ILE A 30 0.15 -11.49 -14.58
C ILE A 30 -0.64 -10.90 -15.74
N ASP A 31 -0.89 -11.71 -16.75
CA ASP A 31 -1.64 -11.32 -17.97
C ASP A 31 -3.15 -11.49 -17.78
N GLU A 32 -3.68 -10.82 -16.73
CA GLU A 32 -5.09 -10.79 -16.38
C GLU A 32 -5.51 -9.36 -16.09
N SER A 33 -6.81 -9.09 -16.00
CA SER A 33 -7.28 -7.76 -15.62
C SER A 33 -6.80 -7.35 -14.22
N VAL A 34 -6.69 -6.05 -13.95
CA VAL A 34 -6.33 -5.57 -12.60
C VAL A 34 -7.36 -5.99 -11.54
N TRP A 35 -8.60 -6.21 -11.97
CA TRP A 35 -9.70 -6.68 -11.14
C TRP A 35 -9.48 -8.13 -10.73
N MET A 36 -9.17 -9.00 -11.72
CA MET A 36 -8.91 -10.41 -11.49
C MET A 36 -7.63 -10.61 -10.66
N ILE A 37 -6.56 -9.87 -10.93
CA ILE A 37 -5.33 -9.91 -10.11
C ILE A 37 -5.65 -9.55 -8.66
N THR A 38 -6.44 -8.47 -8.45
CA THR A 38 -6.79 -8.01 -7.10
C THR A 38 -7.72 -9.01 -6.41
N PHE A 39 -8.67 -9.60 -7.13
CA PHE A 39 -9.53 -10.66 -6.61
C PHE A 39 -8.71 -11.87 -6.17
N GLY A 40 -7.88 -12.43 -7.06
CA GLY A 40 -7.05 -13.59 -6.77
C GLY A 40 -6.12 -13.36 -5.56
N ARG A 41 -5.41 -12.22 -5.52
CA ARG A 41 -4.54 -11.89 -4.37
C ARG A 41 -5.31 -11.82 -3.04
N THR A 42 -6.53 -11.27 -3.05
CA THR A 42 -7.32 -11.12 -1.82
C THR A 42 -7.90 -12.46 -1.35
N VAL A 43 -8.31 -13.32 -2.26
CA VAL A 43 -8.76 -14.69 -1.96
C VAL A 43 -7.62 -15.49 -1.33
N PHE A 44 -6.46 -15.56 -1.99
CA PHE A 44 -5.32 -16.33 -1.48
C PHE A 44 -4.73 -15.74 -0.20
N ALA A 45 -4.74 -14.40 -0.04
CA ALA A 45 -4.37 -13.78 1.23
C ALA A 45 -5.33 -14.14 2.35
N SER A 46 -6.64 -14.12 2.09
CA SER A 46 -7.66 -14.47 3.08
C SER A 46 -7.56 -15.93 3.51
N VAL A 47 -7.39 -16.85 2.54
CA VAL A 47 -7.21 -18.28 2.84
C VAL A 47 -5.95 -18.50 3.68
N GLY A 48 -4.82 -17.94 3.26
CA GLY A 48 -3.56 -18.07 3.99
C GLY A 48 -3.63 -17.52 5.41
N LEU A 49 -4.23 -16.33 5.59
CA LEU A 49 -4.40 -15.72 6.90
C LEU A 49 -5.41 -16.47 7.79
N TYR A 50 -6.48 -16.99 7.20
CA TYR A 50 -7.44 -17.84 7.92
C TYR A 50 -6.77 -19.08 8.49
N LEU A 51 -6.02 -19.81 7.65
CA LEU A 51 -5.28 -20.99 8.06
C LEU A 51 -4.24 -20.67 9.15
N PHE A 52 -3.51 -19.56 8.99
CA PHE A 52 -2.56 -19.08 10.00
C PHE A 52 -3.23 -18.75 11.33
N LEU A 53 -4.37 -18.03 11.32
CA LEU A 53 -5.10 -17.69 12.56
C LEU A 53 -5.64 -18.95 13.25
N LYS A 54 -6.17 -19.90 12.49
CA LYS A 54 -6.63 -21.19 13.03
C LYS A 54 -5.49 -22.02 13.62
N TRP A 55 -4.35 -22.09 12.92
CA TRP A 55 -3.16 -22.77 13.44
C TRP A 55 -2.62 -22.16 14.73
N ARG A 56 -2.81 -20.85 14.91
CA ARG A 56 -2.38 -20.10 16.11
C ARG A 56 -3.47 -19.99 17.18
N ASP A 57 -4.60 -20.68 17.04
CA ASP A 57 -5.77 -20.60 17.92
C ASP A 57 -6.22 -19.15 18.20
N LYS A 58 -6.18 -18.30 17.15
CA LYS A 58 -6.61 -16.91 17.24
C LYS A 58 -8.01 -16.72 16.65
N PRO A 59 -8.84 -15.83 17.25
CA PRO A 59 -10.14 -15.51 16.69
C PRO A 59 -9.99 -14.84 15.32
N VAL A 60 -10.92 -15.14 14.40
CA VAL A 60 -10.92 -14.56 13.05
C VAL A 60 -11.75 -13.27 12.99
N PHE A 61 -12.77 -13.12 13.83
CA PHE A 61 -13.61 -11.93 13.93
C PHE A 61 -13.34 -11.17 15.22
N PHE A 62 -13.64 -9.88 15.23
CA PHE A 62 -13.58 -9.06 16.42
C PHE A 62 -14.82 -9.26 17.27
N THR A 63 -14.70 -9.00 18.56
CA THR A 63 -15.80 -9.13 19.52
C THR A 63 -16.79 -7.97 19.41
N THR A 64 -16.33 -6.78 19.02
CA THR A 64 -17.17 -5.58 18.93
C THR A 64 -17.71 -5.37 17.52
N LYS A 65 -18.96 -4.93 17.42
CA LYS A 65 -19.61 -4.58 16.14
C LYS A 65 -18.89 -3.41 15.46
N THR A 66 -18.45 -2.43 16.25
CA THR A 66 -17.74 -1.23 15.74
C THR A 66 -16.46 -1.60 15.04
N ASP A 67 -15.63 -2.48 15.61
CA ASP A 67 -14.34 -2.88 15.02
C ASP A 67 -14.56 -3.72 13.74
N ASN A 68 -15.58 -4.57 13.74
CA ASN A 68 -15.95 -5.32 12.53
C ASN A 68 -16.39 -4.36 11.41
N ILE A 69 -17.25 -3.37 11.68
CA ILE A 69 -17.68 -2.37 10.68
C ILE A 69 -16.47 -1.54 10.20
N ALA A 70 -15.60 -1.10 11.10
CA ALA A 70 -14.38 -0.37 10.74
C ALA A 70 -13.46 -1.21 9.85
N SER A 71 -13.34 -2.51 10.14
CA SER A 71 -12.54 -3.43 9.33
C SER A 71 -13.16 -3.68 7.95
N LEU A 72 -14.50 -3.80 7.85
CA LEU A 72 -15.20 -3.89 6.57
C LEU A 72 -14.95 -2.64 5.73
N GLY A 73 -15.14 -1.43 6.29
CA GLY A 73 -14.83 -0.17 5.60
C GLY A 73 -13.38 -0.05 5.15
N ALA A 74 -12.44 -0.43 6.03
CA ALA A 74 -11.02 -0.48 5.68
C ALA A 74 -10.71 -1.52 4.59
N GLY A 75 -11.45 -2.63 4.54
CA GLY A 75 -11.34 -3.64 3.49
C GLY A 75 -11.82 -3.15 2.13
N VAL A 76 -12.93 -2.39 2.08
CA VAL A 76 -13.39 -1.72 0.85
C VAL A 76 -12.33 -0.74 0.34
N LEU A 77 -11.81 0.12 1.23
CA LEU A 77 -10.74 1.06 0.88
C LEU A 77 -9.48 0.34 0.37
N LEU A 78 -9.15 -0.80 0.96
CA LEU A 78 -8.02 -1.62 0.55
C LEU A 78 -8.21 -2.21 -0.86
N ALA A 79 -9.41 -2.70 -1.18
CA ALA A 79 -9.74 -3.19 -2.52
C ALA A 79 -9.57 -2.07 -3.57
N VAL A 80 -10.15 -0.90 -3.31
CA VAL A 80 -10.06 0.26 -4.21
C VAL A 80 -8.61 0.71 -4.36
N HIS A 81 -7.84 0.78 -3.25
CA HIS A 81 -6.43 1.10 -3.29
C HIS A 81 -5.64 0.16 -4.22
N TRP A 82 -5.82 -1.14 -4.09
CA TRP A 82 -5.05 -2.10 -4.89
C TRP A 82 -5.42 -2.08 -6.37
N ILE A 83 -6.73 -1.96 -6.70
CA ILE A 83 -7.17 -1.84 -8.09
C ILE A 83 -6.55 -0.60 -8.73
N THR A 84 -6.66 0.55 -8.08
CA THR A 84 -6.17 1.82 -8.63
C THR A 84 -4.65 1.88 -8.67
N PHE A 85 -3.95 1.22 -7.73
CA PHE A 85 -2.51 1.07 -7.75
C PHE A 85 -2.02 0.23 -8.94
N PHE A 86 -2.64 -0.92 -9.18
CA PHE A 86 -2.30 -1.76 -10.33
C PHE A 86 -2.72 -1.12 -11.66
N ALA A 87 -3.86 -0.41 -11.68
CA ALA A 87 -4.27 0.36 -12.86
C ALA A 87 -3.23 1.44 -13.19
N SER A 88 -2.73 2.17 -12.19
CA SER A 88 -1.66 3.16 -12.38
C SER A 88 -0.39 2.54 -13.00
N ALA A 89 0.02 1.37 -12.52
CA ALA A 89 1.19 0.68 -13.05
C ALA A 89 1.02 0.19 -14.50
N ARG A 90 -0.20 -0.16 -14.89
CA ARG A 90 -0.50 -0.61 -16.27
C ARG A 90 -0.67 0.54 -17.23
N LEU A 91 -1.38 1.58 -16.82
CA LEU A 91 -1.66 2.76 -17.65
C LEU A 91 -0.43 3.64 -17.85
N ALA A 92 0.40 3.78 -16.83
CA ALA A 92 1.61 4.58 -16.88
C ALA A 92 2.87 3.70 -16.77
N SER A 93 3.44 3.59 -15.55
CA SER A 93 4.59 2.73 -15.27
C SER A 93 4.60 2.29 -13.80
N PRO A 94 5.32 1.21 -13.44
CA PRO A 94 5.59 0.86 -12.05
C PRO A 94 6.17 2.02 -11.24
N ALA A 95 7.10 2.79 -11.83
CA ALA A 95 7.67 3.97 -11.18
C ALA A 95 6.62 5.04 -10.88
N VAL A 96 5.79 5.40 -11.85
CA VAL A 96 4.69 6.38 -11.67
C VAL A 96 3.71 5.91 -10.58
N ALA A 97 3.32 4.64 -10.60
CA ALA A 97 2.38 4.10 -9.61
C ALA A 97 2.93 4.21 -8.17
N VAL A 98 4.21 3.87 -7.98
CA VAL A 98 4.85 3.93 -6.67
C VAL A 98 5.07 5.37 -6.23
N LEU A 99 5.54 6.26 -7.11
CA LEU A 99 5.79 7.65 -6.79
C LEU A 99 4.49 8.39 -6.43
N THR A 100 3.41 8.16 -7.19
CA THR A 100 2.10 8.75 -6.88
C THR A 100 1.51 8.19 -5.59
N LEU A 101 1.69 6.89 -5.29
CA LEU A 101 1.30 6.32 -4.01
C LEU A 101 2.03 7.03 -2.85
N PHE A 102 3.33 7.35 -3.02
CA PHE A 102 4.11 8.00 -1.97
C PHE A 102 3.78 9.48 -1.72
N THR A 103 2.73 10.00 -2.34
CA THR A 103 2.06 11.24 -1.90
C THR A 103 1.21 11.04 -0.64
N HIS A 104 0.94 9.77 -0.25
CA HIS A 104 0.08 9.43 0.88
C HIS A 104 0.46 10.06 2.23
N PRO A 105 1.74 10.32 2.60
CA PRO A 105 2.05 10.97 3.87
C PRO A 105 1.49 12.39 3.94
N VAL A 106 1.62 13.14 2.84
CA VAL A 106 1.06 14.50 2.74
C VAL A 106 -0.47 14.47 2.76
N ILE A 107 -1.09 13.56 2.00
CA ILE A 107 -2.55 13.37 2.00
C ILE A 107 -3.05 13.04 3.42
N THR A 108 -2.31 12.21 4.16
CA THR A 108 -2.66 11.82 5.53
C THR A 108 -2.79 13.02 6.45
N VAL A 109 -1.89 14.02 6.35
CA VAL A 109 -1.95 15.24 7.15
C VAL A 109 -3.26 16.01 6.98
N PHE A 110 -3.77 16.07 5.75
CA PHE A 110 -5.05 16.75 5.45
C PHE A 110 -6.28 15.91 5.82
N LEU A 111 -6.15 14.59 5.88
CA LEU A 111 -7.23 13.70 6.30
C LEU A 111 -7.27 13.47 7.82
N GLU A 112 -6.15 13.67 8.52
CA GLU A 112 -6.05 13.41 9.96
C GLU A 112 -7.07 14.21 10.80
N PRO A 113 -7.38 15.49 10.50
CA PRO A 113 -8.40 16.27 11.23
C PRO A 113 -9.80 15.65 11.26
N ILE A 114 -10.12 14.80 10.26
CA ILE A 114 -11.43 14.10 10.19
C ILE A 114 -11.61 13.13 11.37
N HIS A 115 -10.50 12.54 11.85
CA HIS A 115 -10.55 11.50 12.88
C HIS A 115 -9.89 11.90 14.19
N PHE A 116 -9.01 12.90 14.16
CA PHE A 116 -8.18 13.34 15.29
C PHE A 116 -8.22 14.87 15.39
N ALA A 117 -8.09 15.38 16.62
CA ALA A 117 -8.05 16.84 16.86
C ALA A 117 -6.70 17.44 16.43
N SER A 118 -6.40 17.38 15.15
CA SER A 118 -5.19 17.97 14.53
C SER A 118 -5.57 19.08 13.56
N ARG A 119 -4.64 20.00 13.26
CA ARG A 119 -4.83 21.04 12.24
C ARG A 119 -3.61 21.13 11.35
N PRO A 120 -3.76 21.20 10.02
CA PRO A 120 -2.64 21.41 9.11
C PRO A 120 -1.87 22.68 9.44
N LYS A 121 -0.56 22.63 9.35
CA LYS A 121 0.36 23.76 9.59
C LYS A 121 0.85 24.34 8.27
N LYS A 122 1.46 25.54 8.31
CA LYS A 122 2.03 26.18 7.11
C LYS A 122 3.08 25.29 6.41
N THR A 123 3.84 24.52 7.19
CA THR A 123 4.80 23.55 6.66
C THR A 123 4.13 22.43 5.89
N ASP A 124 2.90 22.03 6.25
CA ASP A 124 2.14 20.99 5.53
C ASP A 124 1.75 21.49 4.14
N LEU A 125 1.36 22.78 4.05
CA LEU A 125 1.06 23.41 2.76
C LEU A 125 2.31 23.48 1.87
N PHE A 126 3.48 23.77 2.45
CA PHE A 126 4.75 23.78 1.71
C PHE A 126 5.09 22.37 1.18
N LEU A 127 4.95 21.33 2.01
CA LEU A 127 5.20 19.97 1.60
C LEU A 127 4.18 19.49 0.54
N ALA A 128 2.91 19.88 0.68
CA ALA A 128 1.89 19.63 -0.34
C ALA A 128 2.26 20.26 -1.68
N LEU A 129 2.76 21.49 -1.67
CA LEU A 129 3.24 22.17 -2.88
C LEU A 129 4.40 21.42 -3.54
N LEU A 130 5.39 20.95 -2.76
CA LEU A 130 6.50 20.13 -3.28
C LEU A 130 6.00 18.84 -3.92
N VAL A 131 5.03 18.16 -3.30
CA VAL A 131 4.40 16.95 -3.86
C VAL A 131 3.68 17.27 -5.17
N LEU A 132 2.89 18.36 -5.22
CA LEU A 132 2.19 18.78 -6.43
C LEU A 132 3.16 19.12 -7.57
N LEU A 133 4.27 19.79 -7.26
CA LEU A 133 5.34 20.06 -8.23
C LEU A 133 5.97 18.75 -8.73
N GLY A 134 6.27 17.82 -7.83
CA GLY A 134 6.81 16.51 -8.19
C GLY A 134 5.88 15.72 -9.10
N VAL A 135 4.58 15.68 -8.77
CA VAL A 135 3.55 15.03 -9.62
C VAL A 135 3.41 15.78 -10.95
N GLY A 136 3.44 17.13 -10.96
CA GLY A 136 3.38 17.93 -12.18
C GLY A 136 4.51 17.62 -13.15
N ILE A 137 5.72 17.34 -12.66
CA ILE A 137 6.89 16.94 -13.47
C ILE A 137 6.67 15.58 -14.15
N LEU A 138 5.92 14.66 -13.50
CA LEU A 138 5.60 13.36 -14.09
C LEU A 138 4.69 13.49 -15.33
N ILE A 139 3.96 14.60 -15.47
CA ILE A 139 3.02 14.84 -16.57
C ILE A 139 3.73 15.66 -17.65
N PRO A 140 4.23 15.07 -18.75
CA PRO A 140 4.91 15.82 -19.81
C PRO A 140 3.98 16.77 -20.56
N GLU A 141 2.74 16.36 -20.75
CA GLU A 141 1.69 17.12 -21.42
C GLU A 141 0.36 16.85 -20.72
N LEU A 142 -0.37 17.91 -20.38
CA LEU A 142 -1.73 17.83 -19.88
C LEU A 142 -2.67 17.45 -21.03
N LYS A 143 -2.72 16.18 -21.39
CA LYS A 143 -3.71 15.61 -22.30
C LYS A 143 -4.70 14.77 -21.49
N PRO A 144 -5.83 15.35 -21.03
CA PRO A 144 -6.85 14.60 -20.31
C PRO A 144 -7.28 13.39 -21.14
N GLY A 145 -7.31 12.20 -20.50
CA GLY A 145 -7.75 10.97 -21.15
C GLY A 145 -6.63 10.13 -21.78
N ASN A 146 -5.36 10.58 -21.82
CA ASN A 146 -4.28 9.66 -22.17
C ASN A 146 -3.92 8.71 -21.00
N ASP A 147 -3.31 7.58 -21.33
CA ASP A 147 -3.02 6.52 -20.35
C ASP A 147 -2.11 7.02 -19.21
N LEU A 148 -1.11 7.86 -19.51
CA LEU A 148 -0.23 8.43 -18.50
C LEU A 148 -1.00 9.30 -17.49
N PHE A 149 -1.87 10.18 -17.98
CA PHE A 149 -2.68 11.05 -17.14
C PHE A 149 -3.63 10.23 -16.26
N LEU A 150 -4.34 9.26 -16.86
CA LEU A 150 -5.22 8.35 -16.14
C LEU A 150 -4.46 7.48 -15.12
N GLY A 151 -3.25 7.05 -15.46
CA GLY A 151 -2.36 6.32 -14.57
C GLY A 151 -1.96 7.14 -13.34
N ILE A 152 -1.59 8.41 -13.53
CA ILE A 152 -1.25 9.32 -12.43
C ILE A 152 -2.47 9.59 -11.54
N LEU A 153 -3.65 9.85 -12.11
CA LEU A 153 -4.87 10.04 -11.34
C LEU A 153 -5.23 8.78 -10.53
N SER A 154 -5.11 7.60 -11.14
CA SER A 154 -5.33 6.32 -10.46
C SER A 154 -4.38 6.13 -9.28
N GLY A 155 -3.10 6.47 -9.45
CA GLY A 155 -2.10 6.38 -8.39
C GLY A 155 -2.34 7.37 -7.24
N LEU A 156 -2.74 8.61 -7.54
CA LEU A 156 -3.12 9.60 -6.52
C LEU A 156 -4.39 9.18 -5.75
N PHE A 157 -5.37 8.62 -6.44
CA PHE A 157 -6.57 8.09 -5.81
C PHE A 157 -6.25 6.86 -4.94
N SER A 158 -5.32 6.02 -5.39
CA SER A 158 -4.76 4.93 -4.59
C SER A 158 -4.11 5.45 -3.30
N ALA A 159 -3.33 6.53 -3.37
CA ALA A 159 -2.72 7.16 -2.21
C ALA A 159 -3.75 7.73 -1.22
N PHE A 160 -4.82 8.33 -1.73
CA PHE A 160 -5.93 8.83 -0.92
C PHE A 160 -6.63 7.69 -0.16
N THR A 161 -7.03 6.63 -0.86
CA THR A 161 -7.72 5.48 -0.25
C THR A 161 -6.83 4.73 0.73
N PHE A 162 -5.54 4.60 0.44
CA PHE A 162 -4.53 4.05 1.36
C PHE A 162 -4.38 4.88 2.63
N SER A 163 -4.28 6.22 2.51
CA SER A 163 -4.21 7.14 3.65
C SER A 163 -5.43 7.02 4.54
N TYR A 164 -6.62 7.06 3.95
CA TYR A 164 -7.88 6.99 4.71
C TYR A 164 -8.06 5.63 5.38
N ARG A 165 -7.75 4.54 4.68
CA ARG A 165 -7.73 3.18 5.26
C ARG A 165 -6.80 3.10 6.47
N ASN A 166 -5.61 3.68 6.40
CA ASN A 166 -4.65 3.66 7.50
C ASN A 166 -5.13 4.47 8.71
N LEU A 167 -5.79 5.61 8.49
CA LEU A 167 -6.41 6.40 9.56
C LEU A 167 -7.53 5.63 10.27
N VAL A 168 -8.41 4.97 9.51
CA VAL A 168 -9.47 4.10 10.07
C VAL A 168 -8.84 2.96 10.87
N ALA A 169 -7.85 2.28 10.31
CA ALA A 169 -7.18 1.18 11.00
C ALA A 169 -6.48 1.66 12.29
N LYS A 170 -5.79 2.80 12.26
CA LYS A 170 -5.16 3.38 13.45
C LYS A 170 -6.18 3.69 14.55
N LYS A 171 -7.31 4.29 14.20
CA LYS A 171 -8.33 4.73 15.17
C LYS A 171 -9.06 3.55 15.82
N PHE A 172 -9.43 2.55 15.05
CA PHE A 172 -10.35 1.50 15.49
C PHE A 172 -9.72 0.12 15.66
N LEU A 173 -8.57 -0.15 15.01
CA LEU A 173 -8.04 -1.50 14.90
C LEU A 173 -6.63 -1.70 15.50
N SER A 174 -6.02 -0.65 16.06
CA SER A 174 -4.64 -0.70 16.55
C SER A 174 -4.44 -1.62 17.77
N HIS A 175 -5.51 -1.98 18.46
CA HIS A 175 -5.50 -2.89 19.62
C HIS A 175 -5.70 -4.37 19.25
N HIS A 176 -5.92 -4.67 17.97
CA HIS A 176 -6.08 -6.03 17.47
C HIS A 176 -4.80 -6.59 16.84
N GLY A 177 -4.74 -7.90 16.68
CA GLY A 177 -3.63 -8.57 16.00
C GLY A 177 -3.56 -8.21 14.51
N SER A 178 -2.36 -7.90 14.01
CA SER A 178 -2.16 -7.49 12.61
C SER A 178 -2.67 -8.52 11.59
N ALA A 179 -2.48 -9.83 11.87
CA ALA A 179 -2.97 -10.91 11.00
C ALA A 179 -4.51 -10.94 10.95
N GLN A 180 -5.19 -10.71 12.08
CA GLN A 180 -6.65 -10.67 12.16
C GLN A 180 -7.21 -9.47 11.39
N VAL A 181 -6.60 -8.29 11.56
CA VAL A 181 -6.98 -7.07 10.81
C VAL A 181 -6.81 -7.29 9.31
N MET A 182 -5.66 -7.83 8.88
CA MET A 182 -5.39 -8.11 7.46
C MET A 182 -6.32 -9.19 6.91
N PHE A 183 -6.66 -10.22 7.70
CA PHE A 183 -7.61 -11.26 7.29
C PHE A 183 -8.98 -10.64 6.94
N LEU A 184 -9.57 -9.88 7.87
CA LEU A 184 -10.90 -9.30 7.66
C LEU A 184 -10.93 -8.30 6.51
N GLN A 185 -9.89 -7.49 6.35
CA GLN A 185 -9.80 -6.55 5.23
C GLN A 185 -9.63 -7.27 3.89
N SER A 186 -8.79 -8.32 3.84
CA SER A 186 -8.61 -9.11 2.62
C SER A 186 -9.86 -9.91 2.28
N LEU A 187 -10.53 -10.46 3.27
CA LEU A 187 -11.81 -11.18 3.09
C LEU A 187 -12.89 -10.24 2.55
N THR A 188 -13.01 -9.03 3.11
CA THR A 188 -13.94 -8.01 2.62
C THR A 188 -13.65 -7.67 1.16
N ALA A 189 -12.38 -7.45 0.82
CA ALA A 189 -11.97 -7.16 -0.54
C ALA A 189 -12.28 -8.33 -1.49
N ALA A 190 -12.06 -9.58 -1.06
CA ALA A 190 -12.37 -10.77 -1.84
C ALA A 190 -13.88 -10.89 -2.10
N ILE A 191 -14.71 -10.69 -1.08
CA ILE A 191 -16.18 -10.75 -1.23
C ILE A 191 -16.68 -9.62 -2.14
N LEU A 192 -16.16 -8.40 -1.98
CA LEU A 192 -16.51 -7.25 -2.82
C LEU A 192 -16.16 -7.48 -4.29
N LEU A 193 -15.04 -8.14 -4.54
CA LEU A 193 -14.54 -8.39 -5.90
C LEU A 193 -15.02 -9.72 -6.50
N ALA A 194 -15.68 -10.58 -5.73
CA ALA A 194 -16.19 -11.86 -6.24
C ALA A 194 -17.06 -11.75 -7.50
N PRO A 195 -17.91 -10.70 -7.69
CA PRO A 195 -18.65 -10.51 -8.93
C PRO A 195 -17.79 -10.39 -10.18
N VAL A 196 -16.48 -10.09 -10.06
CA VAL A 196 -15.58 -10.00 -11.21
C VAL A 196 -15.55 -11.31 -12.02
N CYS A 197 -15.69 -12.44 -11.34
CA CYS A 197 -15.72 -13.75 -11.99
C CYS A 197 -16.89 -13.94 -12.98
N TYR A 198 -17.88 -13.04 -12.97
CA TYR A 198 -19.01 -13.11 -13.91
C TYR A 198 -18.64 -12.60 -15.30
N TRP A 199 -17.78 -11.59 -15.40
CA TRP A 199 -17.37 -11.00 -16.69
C TRP A 199 -15.91 -11.25 -17.05
N ASP A 200 -15.09 -11.68 -16.08
CA ASP A 200 -13.67 -11.96 -16.24
C ASP A 200 -13.39 -13.34 -15.63
N PRO A 201 -13.35 -14.41 -16.45
CA PRO A 201 -13.29 -15.77 -15.95
C PRO A 201 -12.00 -16.04 -15.19
N ILE A 202 -12.09 -16.92 -14.20
CA ILE A 202 -10.91 -17.36 -13.43
C ILE A 202 -9.87 -17.94 -14.38
N PRO A 203 -8.61 -17.51 -14.30
CA PRO A 203 -7.56 -18.00 -15.18
C PRO A 203 -7.41 -19.53 -15.12
N THR A 204 -7.39 -20.17 -16.28
CA THR A 204 -7.03 -21.58 -16.41
C THR A 204 -5.53 -21.79 -16.62
N ASN A 205 -4.81 -20.70 -16.89
CA ASN A 205 -3.37 -20.68 -17.06
C ASN A 205 -2.67 -20.86 -15.70
N TYR A 206 -1.94 -21.96 -15.54
CA TYR A 206 -1.20 -22.27 -14.30
C TYR A 206 -0.19 -21.20 -13.89
N ARG A 207 0.40 -20.46 -14.84
CA ARG A 207 1.33 -19.38 -14.57
C ARG A 207 0.61 -18.22 -13.87
N SER A 208 -0.49 -17.71 -14.41
CA SER A 208 -1.29 -16.64 -13.80
C SER A 208 -1.78 -17.03 -12.42
N LEU A 209 -2.31 -18.25 -12.28
CA LEU A 209 -2.81 -18.78 -11.01
C LEU A 209 -1.69 -18.90 -9.98
N GLY A 210 -0.52 -19.45 -10.34
CA GLY A 210 0.65 -19.56 -9.47
C GLY A 210 1.18 -18.20 -9.00
N LEU A 211 1.22 -17.21 -9.91
CA LEU A 211 1.62 -15.85 -9.56
C LEU A 211 0.59 -15.18 -8.64
N MET A 212 -0.72 -15.41 -8.80
CA MET A 212 -1.75 -14.91 -7.90
C MET A 212 -1.66 -15.54 -6.50
N ILE A 213 -1.39 -16.85 -6.43
CA ILE A 213 -1.15 -17.55 -5.16
C ILE A 213 0.07 -16.93 -4.45
N LEU A 214 1.18 -16.76 -5.17
CA LEU A 214 2.40 -16.15 -4.63
C LEU A 214 2.17 -14.72 -4.16
N LEU A 215 1.49 -13.90 -4.97
CA LEU A 215 1.13 -12.53 -4.64
C LEU A 215 0.24 -12.46 -3.38
N GLY A 216 -0.79 -13.31 -3.30
CA GLY A 216 -1.74 -13.33 -2.20
C GLY A 216 -1.13 -13.85 -0.90
N THR A 217 -0.43 -14.99 -0.94
CA THR A 217 0.09 -15.63 0.27
C THR A 217 1.37 -14.95 0.77
N PHE A 218 2.36 -14.79 -0.09
CA PHE A 218 3.69 -14.34 0.32
C PHE A 218 3.81 -12.81 0.32
N PHE A 219 3.49 -12.17 -0.81
CA PHE A 219 3.63 -10.72 -0.96
C PHE A 219 2.50 -9.91 -0.30
N THR A 220 1.37 -10.55 0.02
CA THR A 220 0.25 -9.89 0.71
C THR A 220 0.10 -10.38 2.13
N ALA A 221 -0.33 -11.62 2.35
CA ALA A 221 -0.62 -12.12 3.71
C ALA A 221 0.61 -12.06 4.62
N PHE A 222 1.72 -12.67 4.21
CA PHE A 222 2.93 -12.72 5.01
C PHE A 222 3.61 -11.34 5.12
N ALA A 223 3.85 -10.66 3.98
CA ALA A 223 4.59 -9.40 3.97
C ALA A 223 3.88 -8.29 4.75
N HIS A 224 2.57 -8.09 4.56
CA HIS A 224 1.82 -7.06 5.28
C HIS A 224 1.65 -7.40 6.77
N THR A 225 1.50 -8.67 7.13
CA THR A 225 1.46 -9.08 8.55
C THR A 225 2.80 -8.81 9.23
N LEU A 226 3.91 -9.15 8.57
CA LEU A 226 5.27 -8.89 9.08
C LEU A 226 5.55 -7.38 9.20
N TYR A 227 5.16 -6.60 8.19
CA TYR A 227 5.24 -5.14 8.22
C TYR A 227 4.50 -4.56 9.43
N MET A 228 3.24 -4.90 9.61
CA MET A 228 2.44 -4.39 10.72
C MET A 228 3.00 -4.82 12.08
N LYS A 229 3.42 -6.08 12.23
CA LYS A 229 4.07 -6.58 13.44
C LYS A 229 5.30 -5.75 13.79
N SER A 230 6.19 -5.55 12.82
CA SER A 230 7.43 -4.82 13.03
C SER A 230 7.19 -3.34 13.28
N MET A 231 6.23 -2.73 12.59
CA MET A 231 5.85 -1.33 12.76
C MET A 231 5.35 -1.03 14.19
N PHE A 232 4.62 -1.95 14.83
CA PHE A 232 4.18 -1.79 16.23
C PHE A 232 5.35 -1.84 17.24
N GLN A 233 6.46 -2.48 16.89
CA GLN A 233 7.65 -2.59 17.74
C GLN A 233 8.64 -1.45 17.55
N LEU A 234 8.62 -0.78 16.40
CA LEU A 234 9.49 0.34 16.08
C LEU A 234 8.90 1.65 16.61
N LYS A 235 9.77 2.61 16.93
CA LYS A 235 9.32 3.99 17.13
C LYS A 235 8.73 4.49 15.81
N LEU A 236 7.64 5.25 15.87
CA LEU A 236 6.93 5.75 14.68
C LEU A 236 7.87 6.47 13.69
N LYS A 237 8.86 7.23 14.21
CA LYS A 237 9.92 7.85 13.41
C LYS A 237 10.73 6.86 12.59
N THR A 238 11.21 5.82 13.26
CA THR A 238 12.06 4.82 12.62
C THR A 238 11.26 4.10 11.54
N ALA A 239 10.02 3.70 11.84
CA ALA A 239 9.15 3.08 10.86
C ALA A 239 8.88 3.99 9.64
N GLY A 240 8.60 5.29 9.87
CA GLY A 240 8.36 6.26 8.80
C GLY A 240 9.59 6.45 7.89
N ILE A 241 10.78 6.68 8.46
CA ILE A 241 12.03 6.82 7.68
C ILE A 241 12.32 5.53 6.90
N LEU A 242 12.14 4.37 7.53
CA LEU A 242 12.40 3.09 6.88
C LEU A 242 11.41 2.79 5.76
N SER A 243 10.16 3.23 5.89
CA SER A 243 9.16 3.06 4.82
C SER A 243 9.48 3.88 3.56
N SER A 244 10.18 5.02 3.68
CA SER A 244 10.54 5.85 2.53
C SER A 244 11.56 5.18 1.58
N ILE A 245 12.16 4.05 1.95
CA ILE A 245 12.98 3.24 1.07
C ILE A 245 12.15 2.41 0.06
N GLN A 246 10.87 2.18 0.34
CA GLN A 246 10.01 1.31 -0.48
C GLN A 246 9.95 1.71 -1.96
N PRO A 247 9.79 3.00 -2.34
CA PRO A 247 9.82 3.39 -3.75
C PRO A 247 11.13 3.03 -4.45
N VAL A 248 12.25 3.19 -3.74
CA VAL A 248 13.57 2.82 -4.29
C VAL A 248 13.62 1.33 -4.58
N TYR A 249 13.20 0.48 -3.65
CA TYR A 249 13.12 -0.96 -3.88
C TYR A 249 12.17 -1.31 -5.03
N SER A 250 10.99 -0.68 -5.11
CA SER A 250 10.01 -0.95 -6.16
C SER A 250 10.55 -0.59 -7.54
N ILE A 251 11.16 0.58 -7.69
CA ILE A 251 11.73 1.05 -8.97
C ILE A 251 12.92 0.18 -9.37
N LEU A 252 13.82 -0.15 -8.44
CA LEU A 252 14.95 -1.03 -8.72
C LEU A 252 14.49 -2.44 -9.12
N LEU A 253 13.51 -3.01 -8.43
CA LEU A 253 12.95 -4.32 -8.79
C LEU A 253 12.26 -4.29 -10.15
N ALA A 254 11.52 -3.23 -10.49
CA ALA A 254 10.91 -3.07 -11.82
C ALA A 254 11.98 -2.96 -12.90
N TRP A 255 13.03 -2.18 -12.67
CA TRP A 255 14.14 -2.07 -13.60
C TRP A 255 14.86 -3.41 -13.83
N ILE A 256 15.27 -4.09 -12.75
CA ILE A 256 16.05 -5.33 -12.83
C ILE A 256 15.22 -6.49 -13.41
N LEU A 257 13.96 -6.63 -13.01
CA LEU A 257 13.14 -7.80 -13.32
C LEU A 257 12.21 -7.62 -14.52
N LEU A 258 11.84 -6.38 -14.85
CA LEU A 258 10.95 -6.07 -15.98
C LEU A 258 11.65 -5.28 -17.09
N GLY A 259 12.88 -4.80 -16.87
CA GLY A 259 13.58 -3.90 -17.79
C GLY A 259 12.96 -2.48 -17.85
N ASP A 260 12.13 -2.11 -16.87
CA ASP A 260 11.40 -0.85 -16.84
C ASP A 260 12.31 0.26 -16.27
N ILE A 261 13.02 0.93 -17.17
CA ILE A 261 14.00 1.97 -16.80
C ILE A 261 13.26 3.28 -16.52
N PRO A 262 13.39 3.87 -15.31
CA PRO A 262 12.73 5.13 -15.00
C PRO A 262 13.28 6.27 -15.87
N GLY A 263 12.38 7.05 -16.47
CA GLY A 263 12.71 8.22 -17.23
C GLY A 263 13.20 9.38 -16.36
N TYR A 264 13.84 10.40 -16.96
CA TYR A 264 14.37 11.54 -16.22
C TYR A 264 13.29 12.31 -15.44
N ARG A 265 12.04 12.35 -15.94
CA ARG A 265 10.91 12.98 -15.24
C ARG A 265 10.51 12.21 -13.99
N GLU A 266 10.52 10.87 -14.07
CA GLU A 266 10.24 9.99 -12.93
C GLU A 266 11.33 10.14 -11.86
N ILE A 267 12.59 10.31 -12.25
CA ILE A 267 13.69 10.55 -11.33
C ILE A 267 13.53 11.92 -10.62
N ILE A 268 13.35 13.00 -11.38
CA ILE A 268 13.27 14.36 -10.82
C ILE A 268 11.99 14.52 -9.98
N GLY A 269 10.83 14.15 -10.53
CA GLY A 269 9.56 14.20 -9.79
C GLY A 269 9.57 13.31 -8.56
N GLY A 270 10.16 12.12 -8.69
CA GLY A 270 10.35 11.17 -7.60
C GLY A 270 11.18 11.71 -6.44
N VAL A 271 12.30 12.37 -6.74
CA VAL A 271 13.15 13.01 -5.69
C VAL A 271 12.34 14.04 -4.89
N LEU A 272 11.53 14.87 -5.54
CA LEU A 272 10.70 15.88 -4.85
C LEU A 272 9.62 15.23 -3.97
N ILE A 273 8.92 14.22 -4.49
CA ILE A 273 7.87 13.49 -3.77
C ILE A 273 8.46 12.77 -2.55
N LEU A 274 9.56 12.05 -2.74
CA LEU A 274 10.22 11.30 -1.67
C LEU A 274 10.81 12.22 -0.61
N PHE A 275 11.39 13.36 -1.01
CA PHE A 275 11.89 14.37 -0.09
C PHE A 275 10.76 14.94 0.77
N ALA A 276 9.65 15.35 0.16
CA ALA A 276 8.48 15.85 0.88
C ALA A 276 7.90 14.81 1.84
N GLY A 277 7.70 13.56 1.39
CA GLY A 277 7.19 12.46 2.21
C GLY A 277 8.11 12.11 3.38
N THR A 278 9.42 12.13 3.16
CA THR A 278 10.42 11.86 4.20
C THR A 278 10.45 12.99 5.23
N LEU A 279 10.44 14.26 4.79
CA LEU A 279 10.37 15.41 5.70
C LEU A 279 9.10 15.38 6.55
N GLU A 280 7.94 15.07 5.93
CA GLU A 280 6.69 14.95 6.68
C GLU A 280 6.77 13.84 7.74
N THR A 281 7.27 12.68 7.39
CA THR A 281 7.45 11.56 8.31
C THR A 281 8.37 11.93 9.50
N ILE A 282 9.46 12.64 9.24
CA ILE A 282 10.38 13.11 10.27
C ILE A 282 9.73 14.16 11.20
N ARG A 283 8.93 15.04 10.61
CA ARG A 283 8.27 16.12 11.34
C ARG A 283 7.12 15.63 12.21
N TYR A 284 6.22 14.84 11.66
CA TYR A 284 5.08 14.24 12.36
C TYR A 284 5.50 13.61 13.70
N LYS A 285 6.70 13.08 13.76
CA LYS A 285 7.30 12.51 14.94
C LYS A 285 7.71 13.52 16.02
N LYS A 286 8.14 14.72 15.64
CA LYS A 286 8.54 15.74 16.63
C LYS A 286 7.35 16.32 17.40
N GLU A 287 6.14 16.08 16.87
CA GLU A 287 4.92 16.73 17.35
C GLU A 287 3.97 15.77 18.11
N VAL A 288 4.21 14.46 18.02
CA VAL A 288 3.50 13.46 18.85
C VAL A 288 4.37 13.16 20.07
N PRO A 289 3.91 13.51 21.30
CA PRO A 289 4.63 13.25 22.55
C PRO A 289 4.84 11.77 22.83
#